data_aaacf74bda196ed60e62e4789f887cd6
#
_entry.id   aaacf74bda196ed60e62e4789f887cd6
#
_cell.length_a   1.000
_cell.length_b   1.000
_cell.length_c   1.000
_cell.angle_alpha   90.00
_cell.angle_beta   90.00
_cell.angle_gamma   90.00
#
_symmetry.space_group_name_H-M   'P 1'
#
loop_
_entity.id
_entity.type
_entity.pdbx_description
1 polymer ?
#
loop_
_entity_poly.entity_id
_entity_poly.type
_entity_poly.pdbx_seq_one_letter_code
_entity_poly.pdbx_strand_id
1 'polypeptide(L)'
;MYSLELSLRYSPFPIAIQKKEYADVKGIYDEIKKNMNDNDSNLIELNCDKVQDKLIVVRAKEVIAVQIYEKSSVAVGAKRPGFSLDI
;
A
#
# COMPACT_ATOMS: atom_id res chain seq x y z
N MET A 1 -1.90 -12.60 5.20
CA MET A 1 -0.91 -11.59 4.84
C MET A 1 -1.63 -10.32 4.39
N TYR A 2 -1.09 -9.19 4.71
CA TYR A 2 -1.75 -7.92 4.42
C TYR A 2 -1.04 -7.21 3.28
N SER A 3 -1.82 -6.57 2.42
CA SER A 3 -1.30 -5.84 1.28
C SER A 3 -1.47 -4.34 1.52
N LEU A 4 -0.43 -3.59 1.18
CA LEU A 4 -0.48 -2.13 1.20
C LEU A 4 -0.19 -1.66 -0.22
N GLU A 5 -1.09 -0.84 -0.77
CA GLU A 5 -0.95 -0.34 -2.12
C GLU A 5 -0.95 1.18 -2.13
N LEU A 6 -0.05 1.73 -2.91
CA LEU A 6 0.06 3.18 -3.10
C LEU A 6 -0.21 3.52 -4.55
N SER A 7 -0.98 4.58 -4.75
CA SER A 7 -1.15 5.15 -6.07
C SER A 7 -0.34 6.44 -6.15
N LEU A 8 0.47 6.56 -7.17
CA LEU A 8 1.31 7.74 -7.36
C LEU A 8 0.78 8.59 -8.48
N ARG A 9 1.01 9.91 -8.35
CA ARG A 9 0.64 10.85 -9.38
C ARG A 9 1.34 10.48 -10.69
N TYR A 10 0.59 10.49 -11.77
CA TYR A 10 1.11 10.22 -13.12
C TYR A 10 1.55 8.78 -13.33
N SER A 11 1.22 7.87 -12.43
CA SER A 11 1.55 6.48 -12.61
C SER A 11 0.26 5.66 -12.77
N PRO A 12 0.13 4.87 -13.83
CA PRO A 12 -1.08 4.07 -14.03
C PRO A 12 -1.13 2.81 -13.19
N PHE A 13 0.00 2.42 -12.59
CA PHE A 13 0.06 1.18 -11.82
C PHE A 13 0.37 1.47 -10.37
N PRO A 14 -0.35 0.83 -9.45
CA PRO A 14 -0.05 1.00 -8.03
C PRO A 14 1.23 0.28 -7.65
N ILE A 15 1.85 0.77 -6.59
CA ILE A 15 2.99 0.09 -5.97
C ILE A 15 2.43 -0.69 -4.79
N ALA A 16 2.83 -1.97 -4.68
CA ALA A 16 2.30 -2.83 -3.64
C ALA A 16 3.40 -3.53 -2.87
N ILE A 17 3.20 -3.64 -1.56
CA ILE A 17 4.04 -4.47 -0.70
C ILE A 17 3.12 -5.33 0.15
N GLN A 18 3.67 -6.39 0.73
CA GLN A 18 2.91 -7.26 1.61
C GLN A 18 3.63 -7.42 2.94
N LYS A 19 2.87 -7.43 4.02
CA LYS A 19 3.38 -7.61 5.37
C LYS A 19 2.61 -8.72 6.06
N LYS A 20 3.32 -9.47 6.92
CA LYS A 20 2.71 -10.57 7.65
C LYS A 20 1.83 -10.07 8.78
N GLU A 21 2.24 -9.01 9.44
CA GLU A 21 1.57 -8.51 10.64
C GLU A 21 0.76 -7.26 10.36
N TYR A 22 -0.46 -7.25 10.86
CA TYR A 22 -1.32 -6.08 10.67
C TYR A 22 -0.71 -4.83 11.30
N ALA A 23 -0.10 -4.98 12.47
CA ALA A 23 0.50 -3.83 13.15
C ALA A 23 1.57 -3.15 12.29
N ASP A 24 2.34 -3.95 11.56
CA ASP A 24 3.37 -3.39 10.69
C ASP A 24 2.78 -2.60 9.54
N VAL A 25 1.80 -3.19 8.86
CA VAL A 25 1.22 -2.53 7.69
C VAL A 25 0.40 -1.31 8.11
N LYS A 26 -0.26 -1.38 9.27
CA LYS A 26 -1.03 -0.23 9.76
C LYS A 26 -0.12 0.92 10.14
N GLY A 27 1.03 0.62 10.74
CA GLY A 27 2.01 1.65 11.07
C GLY A 27 2.51 2.37 9.83
N ILE A 28 2.80 1.60 8.78
CA ILE A 28 3.25 2.18 7.52
C ILE A 28 2.13 3.04 6.90
N TYR A 29 0.92 2.52 6.93
CA TYR A 29 -0.25 3.23 6.42
C TYR A 29 -0.41 4.58 7.13
N ASP A 30 -0.33 4.57 8.46
CA ASP A 30 -0.51 5.79 9.23
C ASP A 30 0.59 6.82 8.93
N GLU A 31 1.82 6.34 8.76
CA GLU A 31 2.93 7.23 8.44
C GLU A 31 2.74 7.87 7.06
N ILE A 32 2.33 7.08 6.09
CA ILE A 32 2.10 7.60 4.74
C ILE A 32 0.95 8.62 4.77
N LYS A 33 -0.11 8.29 5.50
CA LYS A 33 -1.26 9.17 5.61
C LYS A 33 -0.87 10.51 6.21
N LYS A 34 -0.01 10.48 7.24
CA LYS A 34 0.46 11.68 7.88
C LYS A 34 1.28 12.54 6.91
N ASN A 35 2.17 11.90 6.17
CA ASN A 35 3.01 12.63 5.21
C ASN A 35 2.19 13.22 4.08
N MET A 36 1.16 12.53 3.65
CA MET A 36 0.25 13.08 2.64
C MET A 36 -0.44 14.34 3.14
N ASN A 37 -0.88 14.30 4.41
CA ASN A 37 -1.59 15.44 5.00
C ASN A 37 -0.67 16.63 5.18
N ASP A 38 0.59 16.38 5.53
CA ASP A 38 1.55 17.45 5.80
C ASP A 38 2.08 18.07 4.52
N ASN A 39 1.76 17.50 3.37
CA ASN A 39 2.27 17.97 2.09
C ASN A 39 3.80 18.03 2.10
N ASP A 40 4.38 17.02 2.69
CA ASP A 40 5.82 16.95 2.91
C ASP A 40 6.51 16.35 1.69
N SER A 41 7.77 16.74 1.49
CA SER A 41 8.56 16.17 0.40
C SER A 41 9.45 15.04 0.87
N ASN A 42 9.13 14.43 2.00
CA ASN A 42 9.90 13.32 2.55
C ASN A 42 9.89 12.12 1.62
N LEU A 43 10.94 11.33 1.73
CA LEU A 43 11.00 10.05 1.06
C LEU A 43 10.52 8.98 2.04
N ILE A 44 9.77 8.02 1.52
CA ILE A 44 9.27 6.91 2.31
C ILE A 44 9.86 5.64 1.74
N GLU A 45 10.56 4.89 2.60
CA GLU A 45 11.15 3.62 2.17
C GLU A 45 10.30 2.48 2.67
N LEU A 46 10.00 1.54 1.77
CA LEU A 46 9.13 0.40 2.06
C LEU A 46 9.85 -0.90 1.73
N ASN A 47 9.58 -1.93 2.52
CA ASN A 47 10.05 -3.27 2.19
C ASN A 47 8.88 -4.23 2.20
N CYS A 48 9.11 -5.42 1.65
CA CYS A 48 8.05 -6.41 1.46
C CYS A 48 8.43 -7.70 2.16
N ASP A 49 7.51 -8.25 2.96
CA ASP A 49 7.78 -9.51 3.65
C ASP A 49 7.68 -10.70 2.71
N LYS A 50 6.90 -10.58 1.64
CA LYS A 50 6.71 -11.67 0.72
C LYS A 50 7.84 -11.80 -0.28
N VAL A 51 8.36 -10.67 -0.75
CA VAL A 51 9.44 -10.67 -1.73
C VAL A 51 10.71 -10.24 -1.04
N GLN A 52 11.64 -11.17 -0.90
CA GLN A 52 12.87 -10.93 -0.19
C GLN A 52 13.69 -9.84 -0.88
N ASP A 53 14.27 -8.96 -0.07
CA ASP A 53 15.16 -7.89 -0.56
C ASP A 53 14.49 -6.86 -1.45
N LYS A 54 13.16 -6.85 -1.48
CA LYS A 54 12.46 -5.82 -2.25
C LYS A 54 12.41 -4.53 -1.43
N LEU A 55 12.97 -3.49 -1.97
CA LEU A 55 12.96 -2.16 -1.34
C LEU A 55 12.38 -1.16 -2.33
N ILE A 56 11.53 -0.30 -1.83
CA ILE A 56 10.89 0.73 -2.64
C ILE A 56 11.01 2.05 -1.92
N VAL A 57 11.38 3.10 -2.63
CA VAL A 57 11.39 4.45 -2.08
C VAL A 57 10.43 5.29 -2.91
N VAL A 58 9.49 5.95 -2.24
CA VAL A 58 8.55 6.84 -2.91
C VAL A 58 8.65 8.23 -2.31
N ARG A 59 8.32 9.22 -3.12
CA ARG A 59 8.26 10.61 -2.67
C ARG A 59 6.86 10.86 -2.12
N ALA A 60 6.77 11.25 -0.85
CA ALA A 60 5.48 11.35 -0.17
C ALA A 60 4.50 12.27 -0.90
N LYS A 61 5.00 13.38 -1.44
CA LYS A 61 4.10 14.33 -2.09
C LYS A 61 3.53 13.81 -3.41
N GLU A 62 4.07 12.70 -3.93
CA GLU A 62 3.53 12.11 -5.16
C GLU A 62 2.51 11.03 -4.89
N VAL A 63 2.27 10.69 -3.62
CA VAL A 63 1.29 9.68 -3.26
C VAL A 63 -0.08 10.32 -3.22
N ILE A 64 -1.02 9.81 -4.03
CA ILE A 64 -2.37 10.35 -4.07
C ILE A 64 -3.36 9.45 -3.36
N ALA A 65 -3.01 8.19 -3.12
CA ALA A 65 -3.90 7.28 -2.40
C ALA A 65 -3.08 6.16 -1.79
N VAL A 66 -3.53 5.67 -0.63
CA VAL A 66 -2.92 4.52 0.03
C VAL A 66 -4.05 3.67 0.57
N GLN A 67 -3.91 2.35 0.46
CA GLN A 67 -4.91 1.44 0.99
C GLN A 67 -4.24 0.20 1.56
N ILE A 68 -4.88 -0.40 2.55
CA ILE A 68 -4.43 -1.69 3.09
C ILE A 68 -5.64 -2.62 3.12
N TYR A 69 -5.36 -3.90 2.94
CA TYR A 69 -6.40 -4.92 3.04
C TYR A 69 -5.75 -6.27 3.28
N GLU A 70 -6.53 -7.18 3.81
CA GLU A 70 -6.04 -8.53 4.01
C GLU A 70 -6.12 -9.28 2.69
N LYS A 71 -5.01 -9.89 2.28
CA LYS A 71 -4.97 -10.62 1.05
C LYS A 71 -5.04 -12.10 1.37
N SER A 72 -6.17 -12.71 1.05
CA SER A 72 -6.38 -14.12 1.32
C SER A 72 -5.96 -14.95 0.12
N SER A 73 -5.38 -16.10 0.39
CA SER A 73 -5.05 -17.03 -0.67
C SER A 73 -6.28 -17.72 -1.21
N VAL A 74 -7.39 -17.63 -0.47
CA VAL A 74 -8.64 -18.19 -0.93
C VAL A 74 -9.30 -17.19 -1.81
N ALA A 75 -8.98 -16.85 -2.67
CA ALA A 75 -9.51 -15.80 -3.44
C ALA A 75 -10.95 -15.81 -3.60
N VAL A 76 -11.18 -15.69 -3.37
CA VAL A 76 -12.19 -15.59 -3.59
C VAL A 76 -12.68 -14.76 -4.34
N GLY A 77 -12.33 -14.87 -4.39
CA GLY A 77 -12.70 -14.45 -4.90
C GLY A 77 -13.03 -13.62 -5.10
N ALA A 78 -12.92 -13.78 -5.24
CA ALA A 78 -13.28 -13.23 -5.45
C ALA A 78 -13.68 -12.34 -5.39
N LYS A 79 -13.75 -12.14 -5.49
CA LYS A 79 -14.40 -11.45 -5.49
C LYS A 79 -14.42 -10.40 -5.55
N ARG A 80 -14.50 -10.22 -5.94
CA ARG A 80 -14.74 -9.33 -6.10
C ARG A 80 -14.96 -8.56 -6.03
N PRO A 81 -14.96 -8.54 -6.11
CA PRO A 81 -15.30 -7.72 -6.14
C PRO A 81 -15.49 -6.89 -5.98
N GLY A 82 -15.38 -6.81 -6.32
CA GLY A 82 -15.72 -6.17 -6.42
C GLY A 82 -15.62 -5.42 -6.18
N PHE A 83 -15.50 -5.39 -6.63
CA PHE A 83 -15.62 -4.79 -6.54
C PHE A 83 -15.81 -4.39 -6.28
N SER A 84 -15.67 -4.47 -6.47
CA SER A 84 -16.07 -4.01 -6.32
C SER A 84 -16.37 -3.29 -5.91
N LEU A 85 -16.24 -3.22 -6.32
CA LEU A 85 -16.70 -2.56 -6.21
C LEU A 85 -17.12 -2.11 -5.82
N ASP A 86 -16.94 -2.19 -6.18
CA ASP A 86 -17.45 -1.75 -6.00
C ASP A 86 -17.75 -1.22 -5.65
N ILE A 87 -17.59 -1.20 -6.01
CA ILE A 87 -18.01 -0.76 -5.92
C ILE A 87 -18.34 -0.43 -5.66
#